data_98b96615b03c85cd7c1547e68bf9a2b5
#
_entry.id   98b96615b03c85cd7c1547e68bf9a2b5
#
_cell.length_a   1.000
_cell.length_b   1.000
_cell.length_c   1.000
_cell.angle_alpha   90.00
_cell.angle_beta   90.00
_cell.angle_gamma   90.00
#
_symmetry.space_group_name_H-M   'P 1'
#
loop_
_entity.id
_entity.type
_entity.pdbx_description
1 polymer ?
#
loop_
_entity_poly.entity_id
_entity_poly.type
_entity_poly.pdbx_seq_one_letter_code
_entity_poly.pdbx_strand_id
1 'polypeptide(L)'
;ATDVFDPDGNPMSHGKGELVCRLAFPTVPTFLNDPSGERITDAYFARFPNVWTHGDFVEWTQHGGLVIHGRSDATLNPGGVRIGTAEIYRQVEKLDEVQESIVIGQSWDNDVRVVLFVILRGERALDDELIAKIKRQVRDNCTPRHVPAKVVRVTDIPRTKSGKITELAVRDVVHGREIQNKEALANPEALEQFKNREELAT
;
A
#
# COMPACT_ATOMS: atom_id res chain seq x y z
N ALA A 1 18.46 -15.57 7.82
CA ALA A 1 18.76 -14.21 8.22
C ALA A 1 17.89 -13.25 7.41
N THR A 2 17.17 -12.39 8.10
CA THR A 2 16.39 -11.30 7.52
C THR A 2 17.33 -10.15 7.19
N ASP A 3 17.12 -9.50 6.05
CA ASP A 3 17.92 -8.36 5.60
C ASP A 3 17.03 -7.35 4.85
N VAL A 4 17.55 -6.18 4.54
CA VAL A 4 16.89 -5.15 3.72
C VAL A 4 17.78 -4.85 2.52
N PHE A 5 17.20 -4.96 1.32
CA PHE A 5 17.91 -4.71 0.07
C PHE A 5 17.48 -3.40 -0.58
N ASP A 6 18.44 -2.72 -1.19
CA ASP A 6 18.18 -1.61 -2.09
C ASP A 6 17.56 -2.10 -3.42
N PRO A 7 17.15 -1.22 -4.34
CA PRO A 7 16.62 -1.63 -5.65
C PRO A 7 17.57 -2.47 -6.50
N ASP A 8 18.87 -2.33 -6.30
CA ASP A 8 19.93 -3.01 -7.04
C ASP A 8 20.31 -4.38 -6.43
N GLY A 9 19.69 -4.75 -5.29
CA GLY A 9 19.92 -6.01 -4.60
C GLY A 9 21.10 -6.00 -3.63
N ASN A 10 21.59 -4.83 -3.24
CA ASN A 10 22.65 -4.72 -2.25
C ASN A 10 22.07 -4.65 -0.84
N PRO A 11 22.68 -5.34 0.14
CA PRO A 11 22.24 -5.25 1.53
C PRO A 11 22.51 -3.87 2.10
N MET A 12 21.52 -3.36 2.85
CA MET A 12 21.55 -2.05 3.50
C MET A 12 21.80 -2.22 5.01
N SER A 13 22.61 -1.35 5.59
CA SER A 13 22.82 -1.30 7.04
C SER A 13 21.80 -0.40 7.77
N HIS A 14 21.12 0.50 7.04
CA HIS A 14 20.08 1.41 7.52
C HIS A 14 19.27 1.96 6.33
N GLY A 15 18.09 2.50 6.63
CA GLY A 15 17.22 3.10 5.61
C GLY A 15 16.16 2.16 5.08
N LYS A 16 15.46 2.61 4.04
CA LYS A 16 14.27 1.95 3.49
C LYS A 16 14.60 1.09 2.28
N GLY A 17 14.09 -0.13 2.26
CA GLY A 17 14.28 -1.07 1.16
C GLY A 17 13.29 -2.24 1.17
N GLU A 18 13.64 -3.27 0.42
CA GLU A 18 12.88 -4.50 0.30
C GLU A 18 13.25 -5.49 1.40
N LEU A 19 12.25 -6.03 2.10
CA LEU A 19 12.47 -7.10 3.09
C LEU A 19 12.81 -8.41 2.38
N VAL A 20 13.94 -8.99 2.74
CA VAL A 20 14.42 -10.25 2.16
C VAL A 20 14.86 -11.25 3.22
N CYS A 21 14.88 -12.53 2.85
CA CYS A 21 15.51 -13.59 3.64
C CYS A 21 16.62 -14.26 2.82
N ARG A 22 17.85 -14.18 3.33
CA ARG A 22 19.05 -14.68 2.64
C ARG A 22 19.38 -16.15 2.93
N LEU A 23 18.80 -16.71 3.99
CA LEU A 23 19.00 -18.09 4.38
C LEU A 23 17.69 -18.86 4.28
N ALA A 24 17.79 -20.16 4.05
CA ALA A 24 16.64 -21.06 4.07
C ALA A 24 15.92 -21.02 5.43
N PHE A 25 14.60 -21.12 5.39
CA PHE A 25 13.75 -21.16 6.58
C PHE A 25 12.63 -22.22 6.38
N PRO A 26 12.09 -22.79 7.47
CA PRO A 26 11.24 -24.00 7.38
C PRO A 26 9.82 -23.73 6.88
N THR A 27 9.35 -22.48 6.84
CA THR A 27 7.95 -22.13 6.55
C THR A 27 7.74 -21.61 5.11
N VAL A 28 8.54 -22.13 4.16
CA VAL A 28 8.33 -21.82 2.73
C VAL A 28 6.99 -22.39 2.27
N PRO A 29 6.08 -21.59 1.69
CA PRO A 29 4.79 -22.08 1.23
C PRO A 29 4.94 -23.01 0.02
N THR A 30 4.02 -23.98 -0.08
CA THR A 30 3.86 -24.80 -1.28
C THR A 30 2.68 -24.25 -2.09
N PHE A 31 2.89 -23.97 -3.37
CA PHE A 31 1.83 -23.51 -4.26
C PHE A 31 1.09 -24.72 -4.84
N LEU A 32 -0.24 -24.68 -4.72
CA LEU A 32 -1.10 -25.68 -5.36
C LEU A 32 -1.06 -25.49 -6.90
N ASN A 33 -1.03 -26.63 -7.62
CA ASN A 33 -0.97 -26.65 -9.09
C ASN A 33 0.26 -25.90 -9.67
N ASP A 34 1.41 -26.06 -9.03
CA ASP A 34 2.70 -25.50 -9.48
C ASP A 34 3.79 -26.59 -9.52
N PRO A 35 3.64 -27.63 -10.38
CA PRO A 35 4.57 -28.74 -10.43
C PRO A 35 5.98 -28.36 -10.94
N SER A 36 6.08 -27.27 -11.69
CA SER A 36 7.34 -26.71 -12.17
C SER A 36 8.06 -25.84 -11.13
N GLY A 37 7.33 -25.34 -10.11
CA GLY A 37 7.84 -24.33 -9.17
C GLY A 37 7.98 -22.93 -9.80
N GLU A 38 7.38 -22.71 -10.97
CA GLU A 38 7.48 -21.42 -11.68
C GLU A 38 6.78 -20.31 -10.92
N ARG A 39 5.55 -20.56 -10.45
CA ARG A 39 4.77 -19.57 -9.71
C ARG A 39 5.41 -19.15 -8.38
N ILE A 40 5.99 -20.08 -7.64
CA ILE A 40 6.71 -19.75 -6.39
C ILE A 40 8.00 -18.99 -6.71
N THR A 41 8.68 -19.34 -7.79
CA THR A 41 9.87 -18.65 -8.27
C THR A 41 9.55 -17.21 -8.64
N ASP A 42 8.51 -16.99 -9.43
CA ASP A 42 8.03 -15.66 -9.82
C ASP A 42 7.60 -14.82 -8.62
N ALA A 43 6.91 -15.43 -7.67
CA ALA A 43 6.39 -14.71 -6.51
C ALA A 43 7.49 -14.21 -5.55
N TYR A 44 8.56 -14.99 -5.37
CA TYR A 44 9.51 -14.74 -4.29
C TYR A 44 10.98 -14.62 -4.68
N PHE A 45 11.37 -15.08 -5.87
CA PHE A 45 12.77 -15.15 -6.30
C PHE A 45 13.07 -14.42 -7.62
N ALA A 46 12.05 -13.96 -8.35
CA ALA A 46 12.23 -13.30 -9.64
C ALA A 46 13.00 -11.96 -9.51
N ARG A 47 12.75 -11.22 -8.45
CA ARG A 47 13.40 -9.91 -8.25
C ARG A 47 14.87 -10.03 -7.87
N PHE A 48 15.19 -10.90 -6.92
CA PHE A 48 16.54 -11.16 -6.45
C PHE A 48 16.80 -12.66 -6.53
N PRO A 49 17.51 -13.17 -7.53
CA PRO A 49 17.76 -14.60 -7.71
C PRO A 49 18.36 -15.25 -6.47
N ASN A 50 17.80 -16.38 -6.04
CA ASN A 50 18.19 -17.15 -4.85
C ASN A 50 18.01 -16.41 -3.49
N VAL A 51 17.33 -15.27 -3.48
CA VAL A 51 17.00 -14.54 -2.25
C VAL A 51 15.49 -14.42 -2.14
N TRP A 52 14.93 -14.89 -1.03
CA TRP A 52 13.50 -14.76 -0.76
C TRP A 52 13.12 -13.30 -0.61
N THR A 53 12.32 -12.78 -1.51
CA THR A 53 11.75 -11.42 -1.48
C THR A 53 10.38 -11.48 -0.82
N HIS A 54 10.24 -10.89 0.37
CA HIS A 54 9.00 -10.99 1.16
C HIS A 54 7.85 -10.19 0.54
N GLY A 55 8.18 -9.14 -0.18
CA GLY A 55 7.20 -8.23 -0.80
C GLY A 55 6.71 -7.15 0.16
N ASP A 56 7.48 -6.84 1.20
CA ASP A 56 7.21 -5.73 2.11
C ASP A 56 8.30 -4.67 2.01
N PHE A 57 7.87 -3.41 1.98
CA PHE A 57 8.73 -2.23 2.04
C PHE A 57 8.98 -1.86 3.50
N VAL A 58 10.23 -1.91 3.91
CA VAL A 58 10.64 -1.79 5.31
C VAL A 58 11.78 -0.82 5.47
N GLU A 59 12.07 -0.46 6.72
CA GLU A 59 13.20 0.38 7.11
C GLU A 59 14.01 -0.27 8.23
N TRP A 60 15.33 -0.37 8.04
CA TRP A 60 16.25 -0.59 9.15
C TRP A 60 16.35 0.67 10.00
N THR A 61 16.04 0.54 11.29
CA THR A 61 16.25 1.62 12.25
C THR A 61 17.68 1.64 12.77
N GLN A 62 18.11 2.78 13.29
CA GLN A 62 19.43 2.93 13.95
C GLN A 62 19.60 1.99 15.16
N HIS A 63 18.51 1.45 15.70
CA HIS A 63 18.51 0.54 16.84
C HIS A 63 18.45 -0.95 16.45
N GLY A 64 18.62 -1.26 15.16
CA GLY A 64 18.59 -2.63 14.66
C GLY A 64 17.19 -3.25 14.57
N GLY A 65 16.14 -2.46 14.71
CA GLY A 65 14.75 -2.89 14.49
C GLY A 65 14.28 -2.65 13.07
N LEU A 66 13.19 -3.31 12.68
CA LEU A 66 12.52 -3.10 11.39
C LEU A 66 11.19 -2.36 11.60
N VAL A 67 10.95 -1.36 10.77
CA VAL A 67 9.64 -0.69 10.62
C VAL A 67 9.04 -1.10 9.28
N ILE A 68 7.84 -1.68 9.30
CA ILE A 68 7.11 -2.04 8.08
C ILE A 68 6.34 -0.81 7.60
N HIS A 69 6.59 -0.40 6.36
CA HIS A 69 5.94 0.74 5.69
C HIS A 69 4.80 0.32 4.76
N GLY A 70 4.59 -0.96 4.54
CA GLY A 70 3.53 -1.54 3.73
C GLY A 70 4.04 -2.55 2.71
N ARG A 71 3.16 -2.97 1.82
CA ARG A 71 3.50 -3.87 0.71
C ARG A 71 4.34 -3.15 -0.34
N SER A 72 5.36 -3.82 -0.85
CA SER A 72 6.24 -3.27 -1.90
C SER A 72 5.51 -2.99 -3.21
N ASP A 73 4.51 -3.82 -3.54
CA ASP A 73 3.66 -3.71 -4.73
C ASP A 73 2.57 -2.63 -4.59
N ALA A 74 2.27 -2.19 -3.36
CA ALA A 74 1.34 -1.11 -3.03
C ALA A 74 2.04 0.22 -2.72
N THR A 75 3.39 0.28 -2.74
CA THR A 75 4.10 1.55 -2.51
C THR A 75 3.70 2.61 -3.52
N LEU A 76 3.56 3.83 -3.04
CA LEU A 76 3.32 5.03 -3.84
C LEU A 76 4.65 5.54 -4.39
N ASN A 77 4.63 6.19 -5.55
CA ASN A 77 5.86 6.71 -6.16
C ASN A 77 5.70 8.11 -6.76
N PRO A 78 5.17 9.09 -6.00
CA PRO A 78 4.98 10.45 -6.51
C PRO A 78 6.33 11.14 -6.74
N GLY A 79 6.54 11.63 -7.97
CA GLY A 79 7.80 12.28 -8.37
C GLY A 79 9.02 11.38 -8.17
N GLY A 80 8.90 10.06 -8.35
CA GLY A 80 9.99 9.10 -8.24
C GLY A 80 10.39 8.71 -6.81
N VAL A 81 9.69 9.20 -5.77
CA VAL A 81 10.00 8.88 -4.37
C VAL A 81 9.07 7.77 -3.85
N ARG A 82 9.64 6.64 -3.42
CA ARG A 82 8.88 5.53 -2.83
C ARG A 82 8.36 5.92 -1.44
N ILE A 83 7.06 5.79 -1.26
CA ILE A 83 6.33 6.08 -0.02
C ILE A 83 5.53 4.84 0.37
N GLY A 84 5.66 4.39 1.60
CA GLY A 84 4.86 3.30 2.14
C GLY A 84 3.46 3.77 2.53
N THR A 85 2.44 3.00 2.19
CA THR A 85 1.04 3.33 2.52
C THR A 85 0.82 3.53 4.03
N ALA A 86 1.50 2.73 4.86
CA ALA A 86 1.42 2.84 6.32
C ALA A 86 1.95 4.17 6.88
N GLU A 87 2.80 4.89 6.15
CA GLU A 87 3.27 6.21 6.58
C GLU A 87 2.12 7.22 6.61
N ILE A 88 1.20 7.13 5.65
CA ILE A 88 0.01 7.97 5.55
C ILE A 88 -1.05 7.52 6.56
N TYR A 89 -1.34 6.20 6.64
CA TYR A 89 -2.33 5.66 7.58
C TYR A 89 -2.07 6.07 9.02
N ARG A 90 -0.81 5.94 9.49
CA ARG A 90 -0.41 6.31 10.84
C ARG A 90 -0.70 7.77 11.19
N GLN A 91 -0.82 8.66 10.22
CA GLN A 91 -1.13 10.06 10.47
C GLN A 91 -2.63 10.31 10.38
N VAL A 92 -3.28 9.79 9.35
CA VAL A 92 -4.69 10.04 9.07
C VAL A 92 -5.58 9.41 10.14
N GLU A 93 -5.27 8.20 10.58
CA GLU A 93 -6.05 7.46 11.58
C GLU A 93 -5.87 7.96 13.02
N LYS A 94 -4.99 8.94 13.25
CA LYS A 94 -4.93 9.69 14.52
C LYS A 94 -6.05 10.73 14.66
N LEU A 95 -6.71 11.09 13.56
CA LEU A 95 -7.80 12.06 13.57
C LEU A 95 -9.08 11.39 14.06
N ASP A 96 -9.71 11.95 15.08
CA ASP A 96 -10.92 11.40 15.68
C ASP A 96 -12.08 11.27 14.69
N GLU A 97 -12.08 12.09 13.63
CA GLU A 97 -13.09 12.09 12.58
C GLU A 97 -12.94 10.89 11.62
N VAL A 98 -11.76 10.32 11.52
CA VAL A 98 -11.47 9.21 10.60
C VAL A 98 -11.61 7.89 11.33
N GLN A 99 -12.42 6.99 10.78
CA GLN A 99 -12.57 5.63 11.27
C GLN A 99 -11.51 4.71 10.65
N GLU A 100 -11.39 4.76 9.33
CA GLU A 100 -10.46 3.95 8.54
C GLU A 100 -10.04 4.72 7.28
N SER A 101 -8.94 4.29 6.68
CA SER A 101 -8.48 4.88 5.44
C SER A 101 -7.83 3.84 4.52
N ILE A 102 -7.84 4.13 3.21
CA ILE A 102 -7.08 3.41 2.20
C ILE A 102 -6.45 4.41 1.23
N VAL A 103 -5.18 4.23 0.92
CA VAL A 103 -4.44 5.11 0.02
C VAL A 103 -3.92 4.32 -1.18
N ILE A 104 -4.01 4.94 -2.35
CA ILE A 104 -3.48 4.39 -3.60
C ILE A 104 -2.69 5.44 -4.37
N GLY A 105 -1.82 4.99 -5.24
CA GLY A 105 -1.24 5.80 -6.30
C GLY A 105 -2.12 5.76 -7.55
N GLN A 106 -2.61 6.90 -7.99
CA GLN A 106 -3.29 7.02 -9.28
C GLN A 106 -2.31 7.57 -10.32
N SER A 107 -2.21 6.91 -11.49
CA SER A 107 -1.47 7.44 -12.64
C SER A 107 -2.16 8.71 -13.12
N TRP A 108 -1.42 9.83 -13.12
CA TRP A 108 -1.96 11.14 -13.45
C TRP A 108 -0.85 12.04 -13.99
N ASP A 109 -1.08 12.66 -15.15
CA ASP A 109 -0.17 13.64 -15.77
C ASP A 109 1.28 13.17 -15.86
N ASN A 110 1.49 11.95 -16.38
CA ASN A 110 2.79 11.25 -16.51
C ASN A 110 3.53 11.00 -15.16
N ASP A 111 2.84 11.11 -14.04
CA ASP A 111 3.36 10.82 -12.70
C ASP A 111 2.33 10.00 -11.91
N VAL A 112 2.56 9.86 -10.62
CA VAL A 112 1.63 9.24 -9.67
C VAL A 112 1.17 10.27 -8.67
N ARG A 113 -0.15 10.48 -8.55
CA ARG A 113 -0.70 11.26 -7.45
C ARG A 113 -1.23 10.37 -6.34
N VAL A 114 -1.08 10.83 -5.12
CA VAL A 114 -1.60 10.16 -3.93
C VAL A 114 -3.09 10.44 -3.81
N VAL A 115 -3.91 9.38 -3.78
CA VAL A 115 -5.35 9.44 -3.54
C VAL A 115 -5.67 8.72 -2.24
N LEU A 116 -6.31 9.43 -1.32
CA LEU A 116 -6.73 8.91 -0.03
C LEU A 116 -8.25 8.77 0.01
N PHE A 117 -8.73 7.60 0.32
CA PHE A 117 -10.14 7.35 0.63
C PHE A 117 -10.29 7.20 2.14
N VAL A 118 -11.36 7.77 2.69
CA VAL A 118 -11.61 7.75 4.14
C VAL A 118 -13.04 7.30 4.47
N ILE A 119 -13.16 6.47 5.50
CA ILE A 119 -14.41 6.23 6.20
C ILE A 119 -14.43 7.17 7.39
N LEU A 120 -15.48 7.99 7.50
CA LEU A 120 -15.62 8.93 8.60
C LEU A 120 -16.46 8.34 9.73
N ARG A 121 -16.16 8.73 10.96
CA ARG A 121 -16.97 8.33 12.14
C ARG A 121 -18.30 9.07 12.16
N GLY A 122 -19.38 8.32 12.36
CA GLY A 122 -20.74 8.85 12.40
C GLY A 122 -21.20 9.39 11.04
N GLU A 123 -22.13 10.35 11.09
CA GLU A 123 -22.73 10.96 9.88
C GLU A 123 -21.99 12.23 9.40
N ARG A 124 -20.73 12.39 9.78
CA ARG A 124 -19.93 13.57 9.41
C ARG A 124 -19.73 13.66 7.89
N ALA A 125 -19.85 14.87 7.35
CA ALA A 125 -19.50 15.14 5.96
C ALA A 125 -17.98 15.32 5.80
N LEU A 126 -17.49 14.98 4.62
CA LEU A 126 -16.11 15.33 4.18
C LEU A 126 -16.17 16.72 3.55
N ASP A 127 -16.03 17.75 4.36
CA ASP A 127 -15.98 19.15 3.94
C ASP A 127 -14.55 19.64 3.71
N ASP A 128 -14.42 20.85 3.18
CA ASP A 128 -13.11 21.44 2.86
C ASP A 128 -12.25 21.65 4.13
N GLU A 129 -12.85 21.89 5.28
CA GLU A 129 -12.14 22.06 6.55
C GLU A 129 -11.50 20.75 6.99
N LEU A 130 -12.24 19.64 6.94
CA LEU A 130 -11.72 18.33 7.27
C LEU A 130 -10.66 17.86 6.25
N ILE A 131 -10.87 18.10 4.96
CA ILE A 131 -9.86 17.83 3.93
C ILE A 131 -8.57 18.61 4.22
N ALA A 132 -8.66 19.89 4.54
CA ALA A 132 -7.51 20.71 4.90
C ALA A 132 -6.82 20.21 6.18
N LYS A 133 -7.60 19.76 7.19
CA LYS A 133 -7.08 19.17 8.43
C LYS A 133 -6.31 17.88 8.14
N ILE A 134 -6.86 16.97 7.35
CA ILE A 134 -6.21 15.71 6.94
C ILE A 134 -4.89 16.01 6.21
N LYS A 135 -4.92 16.89 5.20
CA LYS A 135 -3.72 17.27 4.44
C LYS A 135 -2.65 17.91 5.32
N ARG A 136 -3.05 18.74 6.26
CA ARG A 136 -2.12 19.36 7.24
C ARG A 136 -1.50 18.32 8.15
N GLN A 137 -2.31 17.41 8.70
CA GLN A 137 -1.82 16.31 9.56
C GLN A 137 -0.73 15.49 8.86
N VAL A 138 -0.93 15.14 7.59
CA VAL A 138 0.06 14.41 6.81
C VAL A 138 1.29 15.28 6.52
N ARG A 139 1.11 16.56 6.14
CA ARG A 139 2.21 17.46 5.81
C ARG A 139 3.14 17.71 7.00
N ASP A 140 2.56 17.92 8.18
CA ASP A 140 3.30 18.30 9.38
C ASP A 140 4.07 17.11 9.99
N ASN A 141 3.67 15.87 9.68
CA ASN A 141 4.25 14.66 10.27
C ASN A 141 4.97 13.75 9.27
N CYS A 142 4.94 14.09 7.98
CA CYS A 142 5.64 13.39 6.90
C CYS A 142 6.35 14.40 6.00
N THR A 143 6.37 14.14 4.70
CA THR A 143 6.91 15.09 3.71
C THR A 143 5.80 15.63 2.81
N PRO A 144 6.02 16.74 2.08
CA PRO A 144 5.04 17.26 1.12
C PRO A 144 4.59 16.24 0.07
N ARG A 145 5.42 15.24 -0.25
CA ARG A 145 5.09 14.19 -1.23
C ARG A 145 4.06 13.16 -0.71
N HIS A 146 3.90 13.06 0.61
CA HIS A 146 2.88 12.19 1.24
C HIS A 146 1.48 12.82 1.21
N VAL A 147 1.40 14.14 1.02
CA VAL A 147 0.13 14.87 1.10
C VAL A 147 -0.80 14.40 -0.03
N PRO A 148 -2.01 13.87 0.29
CA PRO A 148 -2.92 13.43 -0.74
C PRO A 148 -3.33 14.57 -1.67
N ALA A 149 -3.24 14.34 -2.99
CA ALA A 149 -3.80 15.25 -3.99
C ALA A 149 -5.32 15.30 -3.87
N LYS A 150 -5.92 14.12 -3.69
CA LYS A 150 -7.38 13.94 -3.53
C LYS A 150 -7.67 13.20 -2.22
N VAL A 151 -8.73 13.65 -1.52
CA VAL A 151 -9.33 12.97 -0.38
C VAL A 151 -10.80 12.71 -0.72
N VAL A 152 -11.24 11.47 -0.63
CA VAL A 152 -12.56 11.03 -1.08
C VAL A 152 -13.22 10.22 0.02
N ARG A 153 -14.50 10.48 0.30
CA ARG A 153 -15.28 9.70 1.27
C ARG A 153 -15.79 8.42 0.64
N VAL A 154 -15.67 7.32 1.39
CA VAL A 154 -16.28 6.01 1.10
C VAL A 154 -17.00 5.51 2.35
N THR A 155 -17.87 4.52 2.20
CA THR A 155 -18.62 3.93 3.31
C THR A 155 -18.09 2.57 3.71
N ASP A 156 -17.26 1.93 2.86
CA ASP A 156 -16.63 0.66 3.14
C ASP A 156 -15.29 0.54 2.37
N ILE A 157 -14.37 -0.29 2.88
CA ILE A 157 -13.06 -0.57 2.29
C ILE A 157 -12.98 -2.07 2.01
N PRO A 158 -12.57 -2.48 0.78
CA PRO A 158 -12.48 -3.89 0.43
C PRO A 158 -11.37 -4.59 1.23
N ARG A 159 -11.70 -5.80 1.73
CA ARG A 159 -10.83 -6.62 2.55
C ARG A 159 -10.77 -8.05 2.04
N THR A 160 -9.65 -8.70 2.26
CA THR A 160 -9.55 -10.15 2.10
C THR A 160 -10.38 -10.87 3.17
N LYS A 161 -10.68 -12.16 2.94
CA LYS A 161 -11.33 -13.03 3.95
C LYS A 161 -10.55 -13.11 5.28
N SER A 162 -9.26 -12.78 5.28
CA SER A 162 -8.43 -12.66 6.50
C SER A 162 -8.43 -11.26 7.11
N GLY A 163 -9.27 -10.34 6.61
CA GLY A 163 -9.45 -8.98 7.15
C GLY A 163 -8.41 -7.95 6.69
N LYS A 164 -7.50 -8.30 5.78
CA LYS A 164 -6.48 -7.36 5.27
C LYS A 164 -7.06 -6.42 4.22
N ILE A 165 -6.70 -5.14 4.29
CA ILE A 165 -7.00 -4.12 3.27
C ILE A 165 -6.34 -4.49 1.93
N THR A 166 -7.00 -4.16 0.82
CA THR A 166 -6.57 -4.55 -0.53
C THR A 166 -6.32 -3.34 -1.42
N GLU A 167 -5.21 -2.61 -1.18
CA GLU A 167 -4.84 -1.41 -1.94
C GLU A 167 -4.74 -1.69 -3.44
N LEU A 168 -4.19 -2.84 -3.83
CA LEU A 168 -4.04 -3.21 -5.25
C LEU A 168 -5.39 -3.34 -5.94
N ALA A 169 -6.39 -3.96 -5.30
CA ALA A 169 -7.73 -4.10 -5.88
C ALA A 169 -8.40 -2.73 -6.07
N VAL A 170 -8.26 -1.81 -5.10
CA VAL A 170 -8.77 -0.44 -5.22
C VAL A 170 -8.06 0.31 -6.33
N ARG A 171 -6.73 0.21 -6.39
CA ARG A 171 -5.94 0.84 -7.45
C ARG A 171 -6.39 0.35 -8.84
N ASP A 172 -6.59 -0.95 -9.01
CA ASP A 172 -6.99 -1.52 -10.29
C ASP A 172 -8.39 -1.06 -10.69
N VAL A 173 -9.34 -1.01 -9.75
CA VAL A 173 -10.70 -0.45 -9.98
C VAL A 173 -10.65 1.01 -10.41
N VAL A 174 -9.88 1.84 -9.72
CA VAL A 174 -9.74 3.28 -10.06
C VAL A 174 -9.16 3.48 -11.46
N HIS A 175 -8.30 2.55 -11.92
CA HIS A 175 -7.73 2.57 -13.27
C HIS A 175 -8.57 1.82 -14.32
N GLY A 176 -9.75 1.30 -13.96
CA GLY A 176 -10.59 0.52 -14.89
C GLY A 176 -9.99 -0.82 -15.29
N ARG A 177 -9.09 -1.38 -14.48
CA ARG A 177 -8.45 -2.68 -14.72
C ARG A 177 -9.28 -3.81 -14.14
N GLU A 178 -9.10 -5.01 -14.69
CA GLU A 178 -9.69 -6.22 -14.14
C GLU A 178 -9.02 -6.60 -12.81
N ILE A 179 -9.83 -6.96 -11.80
CA ILE A 179 -9.36 -7.34 -10.48
C ILE A 179 -9.03 -8.82 -10.48
N GLN A 180 -7.79 -9.13 -10.18
CA GLN A 180 -7.36 -10.50 -9.96
C GLN A 180 -7.80 -11.00 -8.58
N ASN A 181 -8.20 -12.28 -8.47
CA ASN A 181 -8.58 -12.95 -7.22
C ASN A 181 -9.73 -12.24 -6.46
N LYS A 182 -10.76 -11.78 -7.19
CA LYS A 182 -11.95 -11.14 -6.59
C LYS A 182 -12.65 -12.06 -5.57
N GLU A 183 -12.56 -13.36 -5.75
CA GLU A 183 -13.10 -14.39 -4.85
C GLU A 183 -12.37 -14.47 -3.48
N ALA A 184 -11.19 -13.89 -3.38
CA ALA A 184 -10.45 -13.79 -2.11
C ALA A 184 -10.96 -12.66 -1.21
N LEU A 185 -11.80 -11.76 -1.74
CA LEU A 185 -12.40 -10.66 -0.99
C LEU A 185 -13.56 -11.15 -0.12
N ALA A 186 -13.69 -10.56 1.06
CA ALA A 186 -14.82 -10.77 1.97
C ALA A 186 -16.02 -9.91 1.58
N ASN A 187 -15.77 -8.69 1.08
CA ASN A 187 -16.76 -7.68 0.70
C ASN A 187 -16.46 -7.09 -0.69
N PRO A 188 -16.54 -7.89 -1.77
CA PRO A 188 -16.20 -7.42 -3.12
C PRO A 188 -17.11 -6.27 -3.62
N GLU A 189 -18.33 -6.14 -3.07
CA GLU A 189 -19.25 -5.03 -3.35
C GLU A 189 -18.70 -3.66 -2.93
N ALA A 190 -17.83 -3.60 -1.93
CA ALA A 190 -17.18 -2.37 -1.51
C ALA A 190 -16.38 -1.71 -2.64
N LEU A 191 -15.91 -2.49 -3.62
CA LEU A 191 -15.17 -1.99 -4.77
C LEU A 191 -15.99 -1.07 -5.69
N GLU A 192 -17.32 -1.20 -5.69
CA GLU A 192 -18.19 -0.37 -6.54
C GLU A 192 -18.08 1.13 -6.20
N GLN A 193 -17.76 1.46 -4.94
CA GLN A 193 -17.61 2.86 -4.49
C GLN A 193 -16.38 3.56 -5.05
N PHE A 194 -15.44 2.82 -5.61
CA PHE A 194 -14.18 3.35 -6.15
C PHE A 194 -14.20 3.52 -7.67
N LYS A 195 -15.27 3.02 -8.34
CA LYS A 195 -15.41 3.10 -9.79
C LYS A 195 -15.85 4.50 -10.24
N ASN A 196 -15.27 4.96 -11.33
CA ASN A 196 -15.73 6.16 -12.07
C ASN A 196 -16.00 7.38 -11.17
N ARG A 197 -15.12 7.61 -10.19
CA ARG A 197 -15.26 8.74 -9.26
C ARG A 197 -14.97 10.05 -9.98
N GLU A 198 -15.94 10.97 -10.01
CA GLU A 198 -15.81 12.29 -10.64
C GLU A 198 -14.68 13.11 -10.00
N GLU A 199 -14.48 12.98 -8.67
CA GLU A 199 -13.43 13.66 -7.94
C GLU A 199 -12.02 13.28 -8.43
N LEU A 200 -11.90 12.11 -9.09
CA LEU A 200 -10.65 11.60 -9.63
C LEU A 200 -10.46 11.89 -11.13
N ALA A 201 -11.43 12.48 -11.76
CA ALA A 201 -11.35 12.86 -13.19
C ALA A 201 -10.66 14.21 -13.42
N THR A 202 -10.33 14.95 -12.34
CA THR A 202 -9.73 16.30 -12.39
C THR A 202 -8.43 16.37 -11.60
#